data_07c0bf94ac07d0dc3ec4dbef63e8c2d5
#
_entry.id   07c0bf94ac07d0dc3ec4dbef63e8c2d5
#
_cell.length_a   1.000
_cell.length_b   1.000
_cell.length_c   1.000
_cell.angle_alpha   90.00
_cell.angle_beta   90.00
_cell.angle_gamma   90.00
#
_symmetry.space_group_name_H-M   'P 1'
#
loop_
_entity.id
_entity.type
_entity.pdbx_description
1 polymer ?
#
loop_
_entity_poly.entity_id
_entity_poly.type
_entity_poly.pdbx_seq_one_letter_code
_entity_poly.pdbx_strand_id
1 'polypeptide(L)'
;SVIQKDPNATLISFVDKDFVKWLQQQGWIVALGSTSGIITEKGLAATELSYNPSYYGTQWTSLEGIENFTNLEKINVMSNDLSEIDLSGLTKVKELNCTKNYGLALINLGDNPIESLSPLGTDYADVEKFTMIGNKLLSLDLTVASYYVWYDGITSIDVSGCPALQTLKCDRGEKVKSLYLKKGQDIPHLTKNAATEIVYVD
;
A
#
# COMPACT_ATOMS: atom_id res chain seq x y z
N SER A 1 27.84 24.91 -8.18
CA SER A 1 28.36 23.66 -8.75
C SER A 1 27.46 23.28 -9.93
N VAL A 2 28.01 23.24 -11.11
CA VAL A 2 27.34 22.82 -12.34
C VAL A 2 27.07 21.33 -12.16
N ILE A 3 25.80 20.92 -12.03
CA ILE A 3 25.41 19.52 -12.12
C ILE A 3 25.75 19.10 -13.54
N GLN A 4 26.84 18.35 -13.70
CA GLN A 4 27.19 17.71 -14.96
C GLN A 4 26.05 16.75 -15.24
N LYS A 5 25.20 17.03 -16.25
CA LYS A 5 24.10 16.15 -16.66
C LYS A 5 24.73 14.82 -17.07
N ASP A 6 24.54 13.80 -16.24
CA ASP A 6 24.76 12.42 -16.68
C ASP A 6 23.76 12.16 -17.82
N PRO A 7 24.25 11.89 -19.05
CA PRO A 7 23.38 11.64 -20.20
C PRO A 7 22.50 10.39 -20.02
N ASN A 8 22.80 9.56 -19.03
CA ASN A 8 22.03 8.34 -18.70
C ASN A 8 21.11 8.53 -17.48
N ALA A 9 21.06 9.75 -16.90
CA ALA A 9 20.19 10.01 -15.76
C ALA A 9 18.71 9.91 -16.16
N THR A 10 18.00 8.99 -15.56
CA THR A 10 16.55 8.81 -15.81
C THR A 10 15.77 9.88 -15.06
N LEU A 11 14.98 10.65 -15.80
CA LEU A 11 14.02 11.57 -15.22
C LEU A 11 12.85 10.76 -14.66
N ILE A 12 12.54 10.95 -13.40
CA ILE A 12 11.41 10.33 -12.71
C ILE A 12 10.30 11.35 -12.54
N SER A 13 9.07 10.93 -12.79
CA SER A 13 7.86 11.70 -12.51
C SER A 13 7.19 11.18 -11.25
N PHE A 14 6.58 12.10 -10.53
CA PHE A 14 5.85 11.84 -9.29
C PHE A 14 4.50 12.57 -9.36
N VAL A 15 3.56 12.20 -8.52
CA VAL A 15 2.28 12.91 -8.38
C VAL A 15 2.30 13.83 -7.17
N ASP A 16 2.83 13.36 -6.06
CA ASP A 16 2.82 14.10 -4.80
C ASP A 16 4.08 14.99 -4.65
N LYS A 17 3.87 16.30 -4.61
CA LYS A 17 4.96 17.30 -4.44
C LYS A 17 5.64 17.22 -3.09
N ASP A 18 4.93 16.81 -2.05
CA ASP A 18 5.48 16.73 -0.70
C ASP A 18 6.30 15.44 -0.52
N PHE A 19 5.94 14.37 -1.23
CA PHE A 19 6.79 13.20 -1.39
C PHE A 19 8.11 13.57 -2.09
N VAL A 20 8.06 14.31 -3.21
CA VAL A 20 9.26 14.82 -3.91
C VAL A 20 10.13 15.66 -2.98
N LYS A 21 9.53 16.58 -2.24
CA LYS A 21 10.25 17.43 -1.28
C LYS A 21 10.98 16.59 -0.22
N TRP A 22 10.33 15.57 0.30
CA TRP A 22 10.93 14.67 1.28
C TRP A 22 12.08 13.87 0.67
N LEU A 23 11.89 13.28 -0.52
CA LEU A 23 12.95 12.54 -1.25
C LEU A 23 14.17 13.42 -1.49
N GLN A 24 13.98 14.69 -1.86
CA GLN A 24 15.07 15.67 -2.01
C GLN A 24 15.75 15.94 -0.68
N GLN A 25 15.01 16.11 0.42
CA GLN A 25 15.57 16.33 1.76
C GLN A 25 16.40 15.13 2.22
N GLN A 26 15.99 13.90 1.87
CA GLN A 26 16.78 12.71 2.13
C GLN A 26 18.01 12.61 1.21
N GLY A 27 18.10 13.41 0.16
CA GLY A 27 19.14 13.33 -0.85
C GLY A 27 18.99 12.13 -1.78
N TRP A 28 17.77 11.58 -1.90
CA TRP A 28 17.49 10.43 -2.78
C TRP A 28 17.28 10.84 -4.22
N ILE A 29 16.85 12.08 -4.43
CA ILE A 29 16.71 12.69 -5.75
C ILE A 29 17.35 14.07 -5.78
N VAL A 30 17.68 14.54 -6.99
CA VAL A 30 17.84 15.95 -7.32
C VAL A 30 16.53 16.38 -7.98
N ALA A 31 15.71 17.14 -7.26
CA ALA A 31 14.45 17.62 -7.81
C ALA A 31 14.70 18.64 -8.93
N LEU A 32 13.98 18.49 -10.04
CA LEU A 32 14.00 19.39 -11.20
C LEU A 32 12.72 20.22 -11.30
N GLY A 33 11.75 19.94 -10.44
CA GLY A 33 10.46 20.59 -10.32
C GLY A 33 9.71 20.06 -9.09
N SER A 34 8.46 20.47 -8.96
CA SER A 34 7.63 20.03 -7.82
C SER A 34 7.22 18.55 -7.90
N THR A 35 7.23 17.97 -9.10
CA THR A 35 6.79 16.59 -9.38
C THR A 35 7.76 15.82 -10.26
N SER A 36 9.03 16.22 -10.31
CA SER A 36 10.04 15.51 -11.11
C SER A 36 11.43 15.61 -10.50
N GLY A 37 12.26 14.62 -10.76
CA GLY A 37 13.63 14.58 -10.27
C GLY A 37 14.47 13.51 -10.95
N ILE A 38 15.75 13.50 -10.60
CA ILE A 38 16.71 12.48 -11.00
C ILE A 38 17.15 11.74 -9.76
N ILE A 39 17.08 10.42 -9.78
CA ILE A 39 17.53 9.59 -8.67
C ILE A 39 19.04 9.69 -8.47
N THR A 40 19.47 9.74 -7.23
CA THR A 40 20.89 9.74 -6.84
C THR A 40 21.38 8.34 -6.52
N GLU A 41 22.69 8.15 -6.41
CA GLU A 41 23.28 6.90 -5.89
C GLU A 41 22.73 6.55 -4.49
N LYS A 42 22.52 7.58 -3.64
CA LYS A 42 21.93 7.39 -2.32
C LYS A 42 20.48 6.89 -2.40
N GLY A 43 19.68 7.40 -3.33
CA GLY A 43 18.32 6.94 -3.57
C GLY A 43 18.31 5.51 -4.11
N LEU A 44 19.19 5.19 -5.06
CA LEU A 44 19.34 3.82 -5.57
C LEU A 44 19.76 2.82 -4.50
N ALA A 45 20.58 3.24 -3.54
CA ALA A 45 21.05 2.39 -2.44
C ALA A 45 20.07 2.30 -1.26
N ALA A 46 18.98 3.08 -1.28
CA ALA A 46 18.04 3.12 -0.18
C ALA A 46 17.30 1.78 -0.02
N THR A 47 17.28 1.25 1.21
CA THR A 47 16.61 -0.01 1.57
C THR A 47 15.40 0.19 2.46
N GLU A 48 15.24 1.38 3.05
CA GLU A 48 14.14 1.70 3.94
C GLU A 48 13.57 3.09 3.63
N LEU A 49 12.27 3.16 3.46
CA LEU A 49 11.50 4.40 3.39
C LEU A 49 10.61 4.46 4.62
N SER A 50 10.78 5.51 5.43
CA SER A 50 9.94 5.71 6.61
C SER A 50 9.52 7.17 6.71
N TYR A 51 8.22 7.38 6.55
CA TYR A 51 7.59 8.68 6.73
C TYR A 51 6.25 8.53 7.45
N ASN A 52 6.21 9.01 8.67
CA ASN A 52 5.03 9.02 9.51
C ASN A 52 4.81 10.46 10.00
N PRO A 53 3.97 11.25 9.32
CA PRO A 53 3.73 12.62 9.70
C PRO A 53 3.09 12.71 11.09
N SER A 54 3.42 13.76 11.84
CA SER A 54 2.68 14.12 13.04
C SER A 54 1.25 14.51 12.68
N TYR A 55 0.35 14.57 13.66
CA TYR A 55 -1.07 14.90 13.46
C TYR A 55 -1.32 16.18 12.64
N TYR A 56 -0.40 17.15 12.72
CA TYR A 56 -0.43 18.40 11.93
C TYR A 56 0.61 18.42 10.81
N GLY A 57 1.27 17.30 10.56
CA GLY A 57 2.27 17.19 9.48
C GLY A 57 1.62 17.06 8.11
N THR A 58 2.41 17.30 7.07
CA THR A 58 1.97 17.13 5.69
C THR A 58 1.82 15.64 5.38
N GLN A 59 0.64 15.22 5.01
CA GLN A 59 0.35 13.84 4.60
C GLN A 59 0.60 13.68 3.10
N TRP A 60 1.17 12.54 2.71
CA TRP A 60 1.27 12.19 1.29
C TRP A 60 -0.04 11.59 0.79
N THR A 61 -0.35 11.92 -0.45
CA THR A 61 -1.56 11.44 -1.15
C THR A 61 -1.24 10.41 -2.22
N SER A 62 0.03 10.26 -2.62
CA SER A 62 0.48 9.30 -3.62
C SER A 62 1.93 8.88 -3.38
N LEU A 63 2.23 7.61 -3.69
CA LEU A 63 3.59 7.07 -3.74
C LEU A 63 4.07 6.84 -5.17
N GLU A 64 3.37 7.35 -6.21
CA GLU A 64 3.78 7.21 -7.60
C GLU A 64 5.22 7.72 -7.78
N GLY A 65 6.06 6.92 -8.44
CA GLY A 65 7.50 7.13 -8.55
C GLY A 65 8.33 6.26 -7.59
N ILE A 66 7.71 5.62 -6.58
CA ILE A 66 8.40 4.76 -5.62
C ILE A 66 9.06 3.55 -6.28
N GLU A 67 8.51 3.06 -7.40
CA GLU A 67 9.00 1.91 -8.17
C GLU A 67 10.45 2.09 -8.66
N ASN A 68 10.94 3.32 -8.70
CA ASN A 68 12.31 3.63 -9.10
C ASN A 68 13.35 3.34 -8.00
N PHE A 69 12.92 3.17 -6.75
CA PHE A 69 13.80 2.87 -5.61
C PHE A 69 13.89 1.35 -5.39
N THR A 70 14.47 0.64 -6.36
CA THR A 70 14.39 -0.83 -6.53
C THR A 70 15.06 -1.66 -5.44
N ASN A 71 15.78 -1.03 -4.51
CA ASN A 71 16.41 -1.71 -3.38
C ASN A 71 15.62 -1.60 -2.07
N LEU A 72 14.44 -0.98 -2.10
CA LEU A 72 13.59 -0.89 -0.91
C LEU A 72 13.17 -2.29 -0.42
N GLU A 73 13.40 -2.52 0.87
CA GLU A 73 13.02 -3.72 1.60
C GLU A 73 11.96 -3.43 2.68
N LYS A 74 11.93 -2.19 3.19
CA LYS A 74 11.00 -1.76 4.24
C LYS A 74 10.34 -0.45 3.86
N ILE A 75 9.02 -0.39 4.01
CA ILE A 75 8.23 0.80 3.74
C ILE A 75 7.30 1.05 4.92
N ASN A 76 7.43 2.22 5.53
CA ASN A 76 6.52 2.72 6.56
C ASN A 76 5.95 4.06 6.12
N VAL A 77 4.69 4.06 5.77
CA VAL A 77 3.91 5.23 5.31
C VAL A 77 2.64 5.39 6.14
N MET A 78 2.72 5.00 7.40
CA MET A 78 1.61 5.14 8.35
C MET A 78 1.17 6.60 8.49
N SER A 79 -0.11 6.83 8.75
CA SER A 79 -0.71 8.15 9.03
C SER A 79 -0.60 9.16 7.87
N ASN A 80 -0.62 8.67 6.63
CA ASN A 80 -0.75 9.49 5.43
C ASN A 80 -2.20 9.51 4.92
N ASP A 81 -2.42 10.10 3.75
CA ASP A 81 -3.73 10.21 3.09
C ASP A 81 -3.72 9.47 1.74
N LEU A 82 -3.14 8.25 1.76
CA LEU A 82 -3.03 7.42 0.57
C LEU A 82 -4.37 6.72 0.29
N SER A 83 -4.84 6.80 -0.96
CA SER A 83 -6.00 6.04 -1.44
C SER A 83 -5.61 4.71 -2.08
N GLU A 84 -4.37 4.61 -2.55
CA GLU A 84 -3.79 3.39 -3.12
C GLU A 84 -2.30 3.28 -2.80
N ILE A 85 -1.81 2.05 -2.78
CA ILE A 85 -0.39 1.71 -2.68
C ILE A 85 -0.09 0.68 -3.76
N ASP A 86 0.70 1.04 -4.77
CA ASP A 86 1.19 0.14 -5.79
C ASP A 86 2.70 -0.08 -5.63
N LEU A 87 3.07 -1.30 -5.23
CA LEU A 87 4.45 -1.76 -5.09
C LEU A 87 4.82 -2.81 -6.14
N SER A 88 3.99 -3.00 -7.19
CA SER A 88 4.20 -4.05 -8.19
C SER A 88 5.48 -3.87 -9.01
N GLY A 89 6.01 -2.64 -9.10
CA GLY A 89 7.31 -2.35 -9.71
C GLY A 89 8.53 -2.69 -8.82
N LEU A 90 8.31 -3.05 -7.55
CA LEU A 90 9.33 -3.48 -6.59
C LEU A 90 9.28 -4.99 -6.38
N THR A 91 10.40 -5.60 -5.97
CA THR A 91 10.49 -7.05 -5.78
C THR A 91 11.20 -7.47 -4.49
N LYS A 92 11.64 -6.50 -3.68
CA LYS A 92 12.44 -6.76 -2.48
C LYS A 92 11.76 -6.34 -1.19
N VAL A 93 10.58 -5.72 -1.25
CA VAL A 93 9.87 -5.24 -0.07
C VAL A 93 9.39 -6.43 0.76
N LYS A 94 9.83 -6.47 2.01
CA LYS A 94 9.52 -7.52 3.00
C LYS A 94 8.55 -7.03 4.09
N GLU A 95 8.60 -5.72 4.36
CA GLU A 95 7.82 -5.09 5.42
C GLU A 95 7.08 -3.86 4.87
N LEU A 96 5.78 -3.80 5.10
CA LEU A 96 4.92 -2.66 4.79
C LEU A 96 4.09 -2.29 6.01
N ASN A 97 4.23 -1.04 6.49
CA ASN A 97 3.30 -0.44 7.43
C ASN A 97 2.58 0.72 6.74
N CYS A 98 1.30 0.52 6.47
CA CYS A 98 0.44 1.51 5.82
C CYS A 98 -0.81 1.83 6.65
N THR A 99 -0.81 1.49 7.94
CA THR A 99 -1.94 1.74 8.84
C THR A 99 -2.26 3.24 8.94
N LYS A 100 -3.50 3.57 9.29
CA LYS A 100 -3.99 4.96 9.41
C LYS A 100 -3.94 5.77 8.09
N ASN A 101 -4.04 5.11 6.95
CA ASN A 101 -4.40 5.73 5.68
C ASN A 101 -5.89 5.46 5.47
N TYR A 102 -6.74 6.36 5.93
CA TYR A 102 -8.19 6.11 6.10
C TYR A 102 -8.96 6.03 4.78
N GLY A 103 -8.40 6.55 3.70
CA GLY A 103 -8.94 6.43 2.34
C GLY A 103 -8.41 5.24 1.53
N LEU A 104 -7.57 4.37 2.14
CA LEU A 104 -6.86 3.32 1.42
C LEU A 104 -7.80 2.22 0.92
N ALA A 105 -8.01 2.17 -0.38
CA ALA A 105 -8.93 1.25 -1.05
C ALA A 105 -8.24 0.15 -1.87
N LEU A 106 -6.98 0.34 -2.24
CA LEU A 106 -6.20 -0.60 -3.05
C LEU A 106 -4.79 -0.75 -2.53
N ILE A 107 -4.35 -1.99 -2.35
CA ILE A 107 -2.93 -2.34 -2.16
C ILE A 107 -2.54 -3.39 -3.19
N ASN A 108 -1.53 -3.09 -3.99
CA ASN A 108 -0.91 -4.00 -4.94
C ASN A 108 0.53 -4.27 -4.50
N LEU A 109 0.79 -5.45 -3.99
CA LEU A 109 2.12 -5.89 -3.56
C LEU A 109 2.93 -6.53 -4.69
N GLY A 110 2.31 -6.90 -5.82
CA GLY A 110 2.96 -7.61 -6.90
C GLY A 110 3.66 -8.89 -6.42
N ASP A 111 4.95 -9.03 -6.78
CA ASP A 111 5.80 -10.16 -6.43
C ASP A 111 6.69 -9.94 -5.19
N ASN A 112 6.46 -8.88 -4.44
CA ASN A 112 7.21 -8.61 -3.21
C ASN A 112 7.02 -9.75 -2.19
N PRO A 113 8.08 -10.09 -1.42
CA PRO A 113 8.08 -11.21 -0.48
C PRO A 113 7.36 -10.88 0.84
N ILE A 114 6.20 -10.22 0.77
CA ILE A 114 5.33 -9.96 1.92
C ILE A 114 4.37 -11.13 2.08
N GLU A 115 4.54 -11.91 3.13
CA GLU A 115 3.73 -13.10 3.40
C GLU A 115 2.55 -12.84 4.35
N SER A 116 2.62 -11.76 5.14
CA SER A 116 1.58 -11.40 6.09
C SER A 116 1.38 -9.89 6.15
N LEU A 117 0.13 -9.45 6.17
CA LEU A 117 -0.22 -8.04 6.24
C LEU A 117 -1.46 -7.80 7.09
N SER A 118 -1.46 -6.70 7.84
CA SER A 118 -2.62 -6.16 8.55
C SER A 118 -2.69 -4.65 8.26
N PRO A 119 -3.20 -4.26 7.09
CA PRO A 119 -3.06 -2.89 6.57
C PRO A 119 -4.07 -1.90 7.13
N LEU A 120 -5.22 -2.38 7.60
CA LEU A 120 -6.36 -1.54 7.91
C LEU A 120 -6.41 -1.13 9.39
N GLY A 121 -6.74 0.13 9.63
CA GLY A 121 -7.12 0.66 10.93
C GLY A 121 -8.64 0.68 11.13
N THR A 122 -9.14 1.66 11.87
CA THR A 122 -10.52 1.69 12.38
C THR A 122 -11.49 2.60 11.62
N ASP A 123 -11.00 3.54 10.80
CA ASP A 123 -11.81 4.60 10.21
C ASP A 123 -11.69 4.60 8.68
N TYR A 124 -12.51 3.81 8.00
CA TYR A 124 -12.59 3.73 6.54
C TYR A 124 -13.98 4.12 6.04
N ALA A 125 -14.51 5.23 6.54
CA ALA A 125 -15.87 5.67 6.28
C ALA A 125 -16.18 5.88 4.79
N ASP A 126 -15.19 6.34 4.03
CA ASP A 126 -15.33 6.69 2.62
C ASP A 126 -14.90 5.57 1.67
N VAL A 127 -14.48 4.41 2.19
CA VAL A 127 -14.05 3.25 1.39
C VAL A 127 -15.15 2.19 1.39
N GLU A 128 -15.83 2.00 0.27
CA GLU A 128 -16.82 0.94 0.11
C GLU A 128 -16.23 -0.40 -0.31
N LYS A 129 -15.21 -0.38 -1.17
CA LYS A 129 -14.52 -1.59 -1.64
C LYS A 129 -13.03 -1.52 -1.31
N PHE A 130 -12.53 -2.53 -0.63
CA PHE A 130 -11.10 -2.74 -0.43
C PHE A 130 -10.58 -3.86 -1.33
N THR A 131 -9.50 -3.59 -2.07
CA THR A 131 -8.86 -4.54 -2.99
C THR A 131 -7.43 -4.81 -2.56
N MET A 132 -7.08 -6.11 -2.52
CA MET A 132 -5.74 -6.58 -2.21
C MET A 132 -5.21 -7.45 -3.34
N ILE A 133 -3.99 -7.15 -3.80
CA ILE A 133 -3.26 -7.93 -4.80
C ILE A 133 -1.89 -8.26 -4.21
N GLY A 134 -1.52 -9.55 -4.21
CA GLY A 134 -0.23 -9.95 -3.69
C GLY A 134 0.06 -11.43 -3.97
N ASN A 135 1.00 -11.70 -4.87
CA ASN A 135 1.26 -13.05 -5.36
C ASN A 135 1.84 -14.00 -4.30
N LYS A 136 2.51 -13.45 -3.27
CA LYS A 136 3.17 -14.22 -2.20
C LYS A 136 2.48 -14.07 -0.85
N LEU A 137 1.37 -13.31 -0.79
CA LEU A 137 0.66 -13.07 0.45
C LEU A 137 -0.04 -14.35 0.92
N LEU A 138 0.33 -14.84 2.11
CA LEU A 138 -0.22 -16.05 2.74
C LEU A 138 -1.28 -15.72 3.80
N SER A 139 -1.14 -14.58 4.47
CA SER A 139 -2.03 -14.18 5.56
C SER A 139 -2.41 -12.71 5.47
N LEU A 140 -3.71 -12.45 5.54
CA LEU A 140 -4.28 -11.10 5.53
C LEU A 140 -5.26 -10.95 6.69
N ASP A 141 -4.99 -10.00 7.57
CA ASP A 141 -5.87 -9.67 8.69
C ASP A 141 -6.48 -8.27 8.47
N LEU A 142 -7.75 -8.25 8.15
CA LEU A 142 -8.55 -7.04 7.93
C LEU A 142 -9.49 -6.75 9.10
N THR A 143 -9.33 -7.42 10.23
CA THR A 143 -10.16 -7.19 11.42
C THR A 143 -9.89 -5.82 12.02
N VAL A 144 -10.88 -5.29 12.71
CA VAL A 144 -10.78 -4.02 13.42
C VAL A 144 -10.50 -4.27 14.88
N ALA A 145 -9.36 -3.79 15.36
CA ALA A 145 -8.95 -3.98 16.76
C ALA A 145 -9.72 -3.10 17.78
N SER A 146 -10.79 -2.39 17.38
CA SER A 146 -11.38 -1.33 18.20
C SER A 146 -12.89 -1.30 18.21
N TYR A 147 -13.46 -0.76 19.29
CA TYR A 147 -14.87 -0.45 19.50
C TYR A 147 -15.47 0.59 18.52
N TYR A 148 -14.67 1.19 17.63
CA TYR A 148 -15.07 2.26 16.72
C TYR A 148 -15.50 1.77 15.34
N VAL A 149 -16.14 0.60 15.26
CA VAL A 149 -16.67 0.00 14.00
C VAL A 149 -17.74 0.88 13.31
N TRP A 150 -18.19 1.92 13.98
CA TRP A 150 -19.26 2.80 13.50
C TRP A 150 -18.91 3.60 12.24
N TYR A 151 -17.62 3.84 12.00
CA TYR A 151 -17.11 4.64 10.88
C TYR A 151 -16.53 3.79 9.75
N ASP A 152 -16.68 2.46 9.79
CA ASP A 152 -16.20 1.59 8.72
C ASP A 152 -17.19 1.52 7.57
N GLY A 153 -16.79 2.00 6.40
CA GLY A 153 -17.60 2.01 5.16
C GLY A 153 -17.42 0.76 4.31
N ILE A 154 -16.43 -0.10 4.61
CA ILE A 154 -16.11 -1.26 3.76
C ILE A 154 -17.23 -2.28 3.78
N THR A 155 -17.90 -2.42 2.62
CA THR A 155 -18.98 -3.39 2.40
C THR A 155 -18.55 -4.53 1.49
N SER A 156 -17.44 -4.40 0.77
CA SER A 156 -16.90 -5.45 -0.09
C SER A 156 -15.38 -5.52 -0.01
N ILE A 157 -14.87 -6.76 -0.08
CA ILE A 157 -13.44 -7.07 -0.04
C ILE A 157 -13.11 -7.93 -1.25
N ASP A 158 -12.06 -7.56 -1.98
CA ASP A 158 -11.58 -8.28 -3.14
C ASP A 158 -10.15 -8.78 -2.90
N VAL A 159 -10.00 -10.09 -2.81
CA VAL A 159 -8.71 -10.77 -2.68
C VAL A 159 -8.47 -11.76 -3.82
N SER A 160 -9.20 -11.61 -4.92
CA SER A 160 -9.04 -12.44 -6.12
C SER A 160 -7.63 -12.37 -6.72
N GLY A 161 -6.92 -11.25 -6.46
CA GLY A 161 -5.51 -11.06 -6.83
C GLY A 161 -4.49 -11.64 -5.84
N CYS A 162 -4.91 -12.50 -4.88
CA CYS A 162 -4.03 -13.11 -3.88
C CYS A 162 -4.04 -14.65 -4.01
N PRO A 163 -3.40 -15.23 -5.04
CA PRO A 163 -3.53 -16.66 -5.34
C PRO A 163 -2.92 -17.58 -4.27
N ALA A 164 -1.98 -17.10 -3.47
CA ALA A 164 -1.32 -17.88 -2.42
C ALA A 164 -1.99 -17.77 -1.04
N LEU A 165 -3.08 -16.99 -0.93
CA LEU A 165 -3.68 -16.64 0.36
C LEU A 165 -4.28 -17.89 1.03
N GLN A 166 -3.83 -18.18 2.26
CA GLN A 166 -4.27 -19.32 3.08
C GLN A 166 -5.09 -18.87 4.29
N THR A 167 -4.81 -17.69 4.81
CA THR A 167 -5.51 -17.15 5.98
C THR A 167 -6.08 -15.78 5.64
N LEU A 168 -7.39 -15.62 5.81
CA LEU A 168 -8.08 -14.35 5.68
C LEU A 168 -9.01 -14.13 6.88
N LYS A 169 -8.82 -13.02 7.58
CA LYS A 169 -9.76 -12.53 8.57
C LYS A 169 -10.39 -11.24 8.07
N CYS A 170 -11.69 -11.25 7.84
CA CYS A 170 -12.44 -10.14 7.29
C CYS A 170 -13.82 -9.93 7.94
N ASP A 171 -14.00 -10.35 9.17
CA ASP A 171 -15.18 -10.17 9.99
C ASP A 171 -15.22 -8.74 10.61
N ARG A 172 -15.49 -7.76 9.76
CA ARG A 172 -15.53 -6.33 10.11
C ARG A 172 -16.94 -5.90 10.54
N GLY A 173 -17.35 -6.21 11.79
CA GLY A 173 -18.59 -5.69 12.39
C GLY A 173 -19.86 -5.90 11.57
N GLU A 174 -20.00 -7.03 10.88
CA GLU A 174 -21.17 -7.41 10.05
C GLU A 174 -21.44 -6.51 8.83
N LYS A 175 -20.53 -5.60 8.47
CA LYS A 175 -20.73 -4.68 7.34
C LYS A 175 -20.32 -5.27 6.00
N VAL A 176 -19.35 -6.17 5.98
CA VAL A 176 -18.88 -6.79 4.74
C VAL A 176 -19.96 -7.73 4.21
N LYS A 177 -20.52 -7.37 3.05
CA LYS A 177 -21.58 -8.11 2.35
C LYS A 177 -21.02 -9.05 1.30
N SER A 178 -19.93 -8.65 0.62
CA SER A 178 -19.36 -9.41 -0.50
C SER A 178 -17.87 -9.62 -0.33
N LEU A 179 -17.43 -10.87 -0.52
CA LEU A 179 -16.04 -11.26 -0.60
C LEU A 179 -15.76 -11.82 -1.99
N TYR A 180 -14.90 -11.14 -2.76
CA TYR A 180 -14.53 -11.55 -4.10
C TYR A 180 -13.29 -12.44 -4.08
N LEU A 181 -13.44 -13.63 -4.62
CA LEU A 181 -12.39 -14.64 -4.81
C LEU A 181 -12.24 -14.97 -6.28
N LYS A 182 -11.03 -15.36 -6.71
CA LYS A 182 -10.84 -15.91 -8.03
C LYS A 182 -11.51 -17.28 -8.13
N LYS A 183 -12.08 -17.61 -9.27
CA LYS A 183 -12.68 -18.93 -9.51
C LYS A 183 -11.67 -20.05 -9.22
N GLY A 184 -12.03 -20.95 -8.31
CA GLY A 184 -11.16 -22.03 -7.85
C GLY A 184 -10.17 -21.64 -6.75
N GLN A 185 -10.15 -20.39 -6.31
CA GLN A 185 -9.37 -19.98 -5.13
C GLN A 185 -10.02 -20.56 -3.87
N ASP A 186 -9.20 -21.25 -3.06
CA ASP A 186 -9.58 -21.75 -1.74
C ASP A 186 -8.74 -21.07 -0.66
N ILE A 187 -9.40 -20.65 0.42
CA ILE A 187 -8.75 -20.02 1.57
C ILE A 187 -9.05 -20.90 2.79
N PRO A 188 -8.14 -21.81 3.17
CA PRO A 188 -8.39 -22.81 4.22
C PRO A 188 -8.79 -22.23 5.57
N HIS A 189 -8.23 -21.06 5.91
CA HIS A 189 -8.48 -20.39 7.20
C HIS A 189 -9.21 -19.06 6.98
N LEU A 190 -10.46 -19.15 6.48
CA LEU A 190 -11.31 -17.99 6.25
C LEU A 190 -12.17 -17.68 7.48
N THR A 191 -12.03 -16.46 8.01
CA THR A 191 -12.93 -15.89 9.03
C THR A 191 -13.67 -14.72 8.40
N LYS A 192 -14.98 -14.86 8.24
CA LYS A 192 -15.88 -13.84 7.70
C LYS A 192 -17.18 -13.82 8.48
N ASN A 193 -17.98 -12.77 8.34
CA ASN A 193 -19.33 -12.75 8.90
C ASN A 193 -20.24 -13.77 8.22
N ALA A 194 -21.20 -14.30 8.93
CA ALA A 194 -22.13 -15.29 8.41
C ALA A 194 -22.91 -14.77 7.18
N ALA A 195 -23.25 -13.48 7.18
CA ALA A 195 -23.99 -12.82 6.10
C ALA A 195 -23.11 -12.42 4.89
N THR A 196 -21.78 -12.55 4.96
CA THR A 196 -20.90 -12.23 3.83
C THR A 196 -21.03 -13.29 2.74
N GLU A 197 -21.44 -12.89 1.56
CA GLU A 197 -21.52 -13.74 0.37
C GLU A 197 -20.15 -13.85 -0.32
N ILE A 198 -19.80 -15.05 -0.78
CA ILE A 198 -18.61 -15.24 -1.62
C ILE A 198 -19.02 -15.12 -3.08
N VAL A 199 -18.34 -14.22 -3.80
CA VAL A 199 -18.54 -13.96 -5.23
C VAL A 199 -17.29 -14.40 -5.97
N TYR A 200 -17.43 -15.36 -6.88
CA TYR A 200 -16.30 -15.83 -7.69
C TYR A 200 -16.17 -14.99 -8.96
N VAL A 201 -14.96 -14.51 -9.21
CA VAL A 201 -14.59 -13.78 -10.44
C VAL A 201 -13.63 -14.63 -11.29
N ASP A 202 -13.54 -14.34 -12.60
CA ASP A 202 -12.70 -15.07 -13.54
C ASP A 202 -11.20 -14.77 -13.41
#